data_0f10e8a63ae6f65bd7199b46b90dd09a
#
_entry.id   0f10e8a63ae6f65bd7199b46b90dd09a
#
_cell.length_a   1.000
_cell.length_b   1.000
_cell.length_c   1.000
_cell.angle_alpha   90.00
_cell.angle_beta   90.00
_cell.angle_gamma   90.00
#
_symmetry.space_group_name_H-M   'P 1'
#
loop_
_entity.id
_entity.type
_entity.pdbx_description
1 polymer ?
#
loop_
_entity_poly.entity_id
_entity_poly.type
_entity_poly.pdbx_seq_one_letter_code
_entity_poly.pdbx_strand_id
1 'polypeptide(L)'
;MTKGQLVIKLAEAGGVGRKQADEFLNALIDTVVKSVKKGESVKIPGLGIFRLRKMKARMGRNPQTGEPIKIPARKKVGFSVAKQFKETVLGKSR
;
A
#
# COMPACT_ATOMS: atom_id res chain seq x y z
N MET A 1 14.67 0.25 -7.77
CA MET A 1 15.05 -0.80 -6.80
C MET A 1 14.11 -1.99 -6.92
N THR A 2 14.68 -3.17 -7.06
CA THR A 2 13.88 -4.39 -7.16
C THR A 2 13.75 -5.04 -5.79
N LYS A 3 12.90 -6.07 -5.72
CA LYS A 3 12.74 -6.82 -4.47
C LYS A 3 14.08 -7.40 -4.01
N GLY A 4 14.86 -7.93 -4.94
CA GLY A 4 16.16 -8.51 -4.62
C GLY A 4 17.10 -7.50 -3.99
N GLN A 5 17.16 -6.30 -4.56
CA GLN A 5 17.98 -5.24 -4.01
C GLN A 5 17.48 -4.79 -2.64
N LEU A 6 16.18 -4.74 -2.46
CA LEU A 6 15.60 -4.38 -1.18
C LEU A 6 15.94 -5.41 -0.11
N VAL A 7 15.87 -6.69 -0.46
CA VAL A 7 16.22 -7.78 0.47
C VAL A 7 17.68 -7.67 0.92
N ILE A 8 18.57 -7.36 -0.01
CA ILE A 8 19.99 -7.20 0.32
C ILE A 8 20.19 -6.07 1.32
N LYS A 9 19.53 -4.94 1.09
CA LYS A 9 19.63 -3.79 1.98
C LYS A 9 19.04 -4.09 3.36
N LEU A 10 17.91 -4.79 3.39
CA LEU A 10 17.30 -5.18 4.65
C LEU A 10 18.20 -6.14 5.43
N ALA A 11 18.83 -7.08 4.73
CA ALA A 11 19.73 -8.03 5.37
C ALA A 11 20.91 -7.31 6.01
N GLU A 12 21.49 -6.36 5.31
CA GLU A 12 22.61 -5.58 5.84
C GLU A 12 22.17 -4.75 7.05
N ALA A 13 21.04 -4.07 6.94
CA ALA A 13 20.54 -3.21 8.01
C ALA A 13 20.19 -4.00 9.26
N GLY A 14 19.65 -5.21 9.09
CA GLY A 14 19.23 -6.02 10.22
C GLY A 14 20.29 -6.99 10.72
N GLY A 15 21.44 -7.06 10.06
CA GLY A 15 22.50 -7.99 10.46
C GLY A 15 22.10 -9.45 10.29
N VAL A 16 21.27 -9.75 9.28
CA VAL A 16 20.79 -11.10 9.02
C VAL A 16 21.17 -11.52 7.60
N GLY A 17 20.99 -12.81 7.29
CA GLY A 17 21.24 -13.29 5.95
C GLY A 17 20.13 -12.89 4.98
N ARG A 18 20.45 -12.95 3.69
CA ARG A 18 19.47 -12.61 2.65
C ARG A 18 18.21 -13.46 2.70
N LYS A 19 18.38 -14.76 2.94
CA LYS A 19 17.24 -15.66 3.04
C LYS A 19 16.30 -15.23 4.16
N GLN A 20 16.86 -14.89 5.30
CA GLN A 20 16.08 -14.48 6.45
C GLN A 20 15.37 -13.15 6.20
N ALA A 21 16.07 -12.21 5.58
CA ALA A 21 15.47 -10.92 5.21
C ALA A 21 14.32 -11.11 4.22
N ASP A 22 14.49 -12.02 3.26
CA ASP A 22 13.44 -12.33 2.29
C ASP A 22 12.21 -12.92 2.99
N GLU A 23 12.43 -13.81 3.94
CA GLU A 23 11.34 -14.40 4.71
C GLU A 23 10.59 -13.33 5.51
N PHE A 24 11.31 -12.41 6.13
CA PHE A 24 10.70 -11.32 6.88
C PHE A 24 9.88 -10.42 5.97
N LEU A 25 10.40 -10.09 4.81
CA LEU A 25 9.69 -9.24 3.86
C LEU A 25 8.42 -9.92 3.37
N ASN A 26 8.51 -11.20 3.05
CA ASN A 26 7.33 -11.96 2.61
C ASN A 26 6.29 -12.06 3.72
N ALA A 27 6.74 -12.24 4.96
CA ALA A 27 5.84 -12.29 6.11
C ALA A 27 5.13 -10.96 6.31
N LEU A 28 5.85 -9.86 6.12
CA LEU A 28 5.26 -8.53 6.21
C LEU A 28 4.17 -8.34 5.17
N ILE A 29 4.48 -8.69 3.92
CA ILE A 29 3.52 -8.57 2.83
C ILE A 29 2.27 -9.40 3.13
N ASP A 30 2.46 -10.64 3.55
CA ASP A 30 1.35 -11.54 3.86
C ASP A 30 0.49 -11.00 5.02
N THR A 31 1.13 -10.49 6.04
CA THR A 31 0.44 -9.91 7.19
C THR A 31 -0.40 -8.70 6.77
N VAL A 32 0.17 -7.83 5.96
CA VAL A 32 -0.55 -6.64 5.46
C VAL A 32 -1.74 -7.07 4.61
N VAL A 33 -1.53 -8.02 3.71
CA VAL A 33 -2.60 -8.52 2.84
C VAL A 33 -3.76 -9.08 3.67
N LYS A 34 -3.45 -9.92 4.64
CA LYS A 34 -4.48 -10.52 5.47
C LYS A 34 -5.25 -9.50 6.31
N SER A 35 -4.55 -8.54 6.87
CA SER A 35 -5.17 -7.51 7.69
C SER A 35 -6.08 -6.62 6.86
N VAL A 36 -5.61 -6.17 5.71
CA VAL A 36 -6.40 -5.31 4.83
C VAL A 36 -7.61 -6.08 4.29
N LYS A 37 -7.44 -7.36 4.01
CA LYS A 37 -8.52 -8.20 3.53
C LYS A 37 -9.66 -8.30 4.55
N LYS A 38 -9.32 -8.28 5.82
CA LYS A 38 -10.33 -8.28 6.90
C LYS A 38 -10.96 -6.91 7.12
N GLY A 39 -10.46 -5.89 6.46
CA GLY A 39 -10.96 -4.54 6.64
C GLY A 39 -10.20 -3.73 7.67
N GLU A 40 -9.12 -4.25 8.19
CA GLU A 40 -8.29 -3.54 9.16
C GLU A 40 -7.26 -2.68 8.44
N SER A 41 -6.98 -1.51 9.00
CA SER A 41 -5.92 -0.66 8.48
C SER A 41 -4.59 -1.11 9.07
N VAL A 42 -3.54 -1.08 8.26
CA VAL A 42 -2.19 -1.37 8.75
C VAL A 42 -1.40 -0.07 8.70
N LYS A 43 -1.11 0.45 9.87
CA LYS A 43 -0.37 1.70 10.01
C LYS A 43 1.08 1.41 10.34
N ILE A 44 1.98 1.87 9.50
CA ILE A 44 3.41 1.72 9.71
C ILE A 44 4.00 3.12 9.88
N PRO A 45 4.33 3.54 11.11
CA PRO A 45 4.88 4.87 11.33
C PRO A 45 6.13 5.09 10.50
N GLY A 46 6.23 6.22 9.86
CA GLY A 46 7.36 6.53 9.00
C GLY A 46 7.23 6.02 7.58
N LEU A 47 6.29 5.14 7.30
CA LEU A 47 6.08 4.63 5.95
C LEU A 47 4.73 5.04 5.39
N GLY A 48 3.66 4.66 6.05
CA GLY A 48 2.33 4.98 5.57
C GLY A 48 1.26 4.08 6.16
N ILE A 49 0.09 4.16 5.57
CA ILE A 49 -1.07 3.40 6.03
C ILE A 49 -1.68 2.66 4.86
N PHE A 50 -1.85 1.35 5.02
CA PHE A 50 -2.60 0.53 4.07
C PHE A 50 -4.01 0.40 4.57
N ARG A 51 -4.99 0.59 3.69
CA ARG A 51 -6.39 0.48 4.07
C ARG A 51 -7.23 -0.04 2.93
N LEU A 52 -8.36 -0.62 3.29
CA LEU A 52 -9.33 -1.07 2.31
C LEU A 52 -10.38 0.01 2.17
N ARG A 53 -10.56 0.51 0.96
CA ARG A 53 -11.57 1.50 0.66
C ARG A 53 -12.74 0.80 -0.01
N LYS A 54 -13.93 1.07 0.50
CA LYS A 54 -15.15 0.56 -0.10
C LYS A 54 -15.81 1.71 -0.83
N MET A 55 -16.07 1.51 -2.10
CA MET A 55 -16.74 2.53 -2.90
C MET A 55 -18.16 2.06 -3.17
N LYS A 56 -19.12 2.91 -2.83
CA LYS A 56 -20.52 2.59 -3.04
C LYS A 56 -20.87 2.60 -4.51
N ALA A 57 -21.87 1.82 -4.88
CA ALA A 57 -22.40 1.88 -6.23
C ALA A 57 -22.91 3.30 -6.51
N ARG A 58 -22.72 3.74 -7.71
CA ARG A 58 -23.14 5.09 -8.10
C ARG A 58 -23.53 5.10 -9.58
N MET A 59 -24.22 6.17 -9.96
CA MET A 59 -24.54 6.38 -11.36
C MET A 59 -23.48 7.26 -11.98
N GLY A 60 -22.98 6.86 -13.11
CA GLY A 60 -22.05 7.66 -13.88
C GLY A 60 -22.62 7.91 -15.25
N ARG A 61 -21.85 8.48 -16.14
CA ARG A 61 -22.27 8.71 -17.52
C ARG A 61 -21.22 8.17 -18.48
N ASN A 62 -21.70 7.56 -19.53
CA ASN A 62 -20.84 7.15 -20.62
C ASN A 62 -20.36 8.39 -21.35
N PRO A 63 -19.07 8.68 -21.38
CA PRO A 63 -18.56 9.91 -22.01
C PRO A 63 -18.81 9.97 -23.51
N GLN A 64 -19.03 8.83 -24.16
CA GLN A 64 -19.25 8.81 -25.59
C GLN A 64 -20.71 9.01 -25.96
N THR A 65 -21.62 8.48 -25.18
CA THR A 65 -23.04 8.55 -25.51
C THR A 65 -23.85 9.44 -24.58
N GLY A 66 -23.27 9.78 -23.42
CA GLY A 66 -24.00 10.57 -22.44
C GLY A 66 -25.04 9.77 -21.66
N GLU A 67 -25.16 8.50 -21.93
CA GLU A 67 -26.12 7.66 -21.26
C GLU A 67 -25.70 7.34 -19.84
N PRO A 68 -26.63 7.27 -18.89
CA PRO A 68 -26.28 6.90 -17.53
C PRO A 68 -25.84 5.46 -17.46
N ILE A 69 -24.77 5.21 -16.69
CA ILE A 69 -24.26 3.88 -16.45
C ILE A 69 -24.23 3.62 -14.97
N LYS A 70 -24.62 2.44 -14.58
CA LYS A 70 -24.52 2.04 -13.19
C LYS A 70 -23.11 1.56 -12.90
N ILE A 71 -22.41 2.24 -12.01
CA ILE A 71 -21.09 1.84 -11.58
C ILE A 71 -21.26 1.00 -10.31
N PRO A 72 -20.90 -0.29 -10.36
CA PRO A 72 -21.11 -1.17 -9.20
C PRO A 72 -20.21 -0.81 -8.03
N ALA A 73 -20.61 -1.19 -6.85
CA ALA A 73 -19.79 -1.03 -5.66
C ALA A 73 -18.52 -1.87 -5.84
N ARG A 74 -17.40 -1.35 -5.37
CA ARG A 74 -16.14 -2.07 -5.45
C ARG A 74 -15.26 -1.75 -4.26
N LYS A 75 -14.29 -2.59 -4.05
CA LYS A 75 -13.31 -2.40 -3.00
C LYS A 75 -11.97 -2.06 -3.64
N LYS A 76 -11.24 -1.18 -3.00
CA LYS A 76 -9.94 -0.76 -3.51
C LYS A 76 -8.95 -0.71 -2.36
N VAL A 77 -7.74 -1.19 -2.61
CA VAL A 77 -6.66 -1.09 -1.63
C VAL A 77 -6.00 0.27 -1.81
N GLY A 78 -5.98 1.05 -0.75
CA GLY A 78 -5.35 2.36 -0.76
C GLY A 78 -4.11 2.37 0.12
N PHE A 79 -3.12 3.13 -0.30
CA PHE A 79 -1.92 3.36 0.48
C PHE A 79 -1.71 4.85 0.59
N SER A 80 -1.66 5.35 1.84
CA SER A 80 -1.39 6.75 2.09
C SER A 80 -0.01 6.88 2.70
N VAL A 81 0.81 7.73 2.10
CA VAL A 81 2.18 7.94 2.57
C VAL A 81 2.15 8.72 3.88
N ALA A 82 2.96 8.30 4.83
CA ALA A 82 3.07 9.01 6.09
C ALA A 82 3.70 10.38 5.86
N LYS A 83 3.27 11.36 6.64
CA LYS A 83 3.78 12.73 6.52
C LYS A 83 5.30 12.74 6.70
N GLN A 84 5.79 12.03 7.67
CA GLN A 84 7.22 11.94 7.93
C GLN A 84 8.00 11.39 6.73
N PHE A 85 7.48 10.36 6.09
CA PHE A 85 8.10 9.79 4.91
C PHE A 85 8.12 10.81 3.77
N LYS A 86 7.02 11.48 3.56
CA LYS A 86 6.89 12.47 2.50
C LYS A 86 7.85 13.64 2.72
N GLU A 87 7.93 14.14 3.92
CA GLU A 87 8.82 15.24 4.25
C GLU A 87 10.29 14.85 4.08
N THR A 88 10.64 13.63 4.48
CA THR A 88 12.00 13.16 4.36
C THR A 88 12.43 13.05 2.90
N VAL A 89 11.55 12.52 2.05
CA VAL A 89 11.85 12.34 0.64
C VAL A 89 11.86 13.66 -0.11
N LEU A 90 10.88 14.52 0.15
CA LEU A 90 10.76 15.79 -0.56
C LEU A 90 11.53 16.93 0.08
N GLY A 91 12.15 16.69 1.24
CA GLY A 91 12.93 17.70 1.96
C GLY A 91 11.98 18.67 2.57
N LYS A 92 11.43 18.64 3.53
CA LYS A 92 10.70 19.62 4.30
C LYS A 92 10.14 20.79 3.55
N SER A 93 10.06 20.74 2.35
CA SER A 93 9.81 21.95 1.67
C SER A 93 8.40 22.35 1.69
N ARG A 94 7.83 21.97 2.47
CA ARG A 94 6.61 22.54 2.35
C ARG A 94 5.70 21.86 1.47
#